data_9b93d6bff91b2bd94674cbcd7d6b3cb0
#
_entry.id   9b93d6bff91b2bd94674cbcd7d6b3cb0
#
_cell.length_a   1.000
_cell.length_b   1.000
_cell.length_c   1.000
_cell.angle_alpha   90.00
_cell.angle_beta   90.00
_cell.angle_gamma   90.00
#
_symmetry.space_group_name_H-M   'P 1'
#
loop_
_entity.id
_entity.type
_entity.pdbx_description
1 polymer ?
#
loop_
_entity_poly.entity_id
_entity_poly.type
_entity_poly.pdbx_seq_one_letter_code
_entity_poly.pdbx_strand_id
1 'polypeptide(L)'
;KEIIYELMPEDKASVAAGIVLGLKSDVDKDTVALYSKYGIAHILAISGMHIMIVGGVIYNLIRKITGNKPAGVISMIIMISYGILTGSSVSVLRAVIMYIIMLLARLLGCKYDFLSALSFACIVLLIKNPMYIINSSFLLSFSAVFGAAVFYPEIRNVLKLKGLALTSKEIKYKRLKLLFHRESDNLISGIFM
;
A
#
# COMPACT_ATOMS: atom_id res chain seq x y z
N LYS A 1 -13.65 11.87 -11.34
CA LYS A 1 -14.84 11.03 -11.48
C LYS A 1 -15.37 11.10 -12.90
N GLU A 2 -15.69 12.27 -13.41
CA GLU A 2 -16.26 12.52 -14.76
C GLU A 2 -15.44 11.85 -15.87
N ILE A 3 -14.13 12.02 -15.87
CA ILE A 3 -13.21 11.42 -16.86
C ILE A 3 -13.33 9.89 -16.94
N ILE A 4 -13.52 9.21 -15.80
CA ILE A 4 -13.66 7.74 -15.76
C ILE A 4 -14.97 7.31 -16.41
N TYR A 5 -16.04 8.07 -16.18
CA TYR A 5 -17.36 7.80 -16.75
C TYR A 5 -17.47 8.17 -18.24
N GLU A 6 -16.63 9.06 -18.74
CA GLU A 6 -16.51 9.36 -20.17
C GLU A 6 -15.73 8.27 -20.95
N LEU A 7 -14.75 7.64 -20.28
CA LEU A 7 -13.85 6.69 -20.93
C LEU A 7 -14.37 5.23 -20.91
N MET A 8 -15.33 4.91 -20.04
CA MET A 8 -15.80 3.53 -19.85
C MET A 8 -17.33 3.44 -19.72
N PRO A 9 -17.95 2.30 -20.09
CA PRO A 9 -19.35 2.02 -19.79
C PRO A 9 -19.63 2.16 -18.28
N GLU A 10 -20.82 2.62 -17.93
CA GLU A 10 -21.21 3.00 -16.56
C GLU A 10 -20.94 1.91 -15.52
N ASP A 11 -21.25 0.64 -15.84
CA ASP A 11 -20.99 -0.51 -14.97
C ASP A 11 -19.50 -0.66 -14.62
N LYS A 12 -18.62 -0.48 -15.62
CA LYS A 12 -17.16 -0.59 -15.43
C LYS A 12 -16.58 0.66 -14.81
N ALA A 13 -17.14 1.82 -15.12
CA ALA A 13 -16.72 3.11 -14.57
C ALA A 13 -16.97 3.17 -13.06
N SER A 14 -18.12 2.66 -12.59
CA SER A 14 -18.45 2.61 -11.16
C SER A 14 -17.48 1.72 -10.36
N VAL A 15 -17.14 0.54 -10.90
CA VAL A 15 -16.16 -0.37 -10.30
C VAL A 15 -14.76 0.25 -10.31
N ALA A 16 -14.34 0.87 -11.43
CA ALA A 16 -13.06 1.56 -11.52
C ALA A 16 -12.96 2.74 -10.53
N ALA A 17 -14.01 3.54 -10.40
CA ALA A 17 -14.10 4.61 -9.42
C ALA A 17 -14.07 4.08 -7.98
N GLY A 18 -14.72 2.95 -7.71
CA GLY A 18 -14.65 2.24 -6.43
C GLY A 18 -13.22 1.82 -6.07
N ILE A 19 -12.48 1.26 -7.02
CA ILE A 19 -11.10 0.79 -6.81
C ILE A 19 -10.11 1.95 -6.69
N VAL A 20 -10.20 2.97 -7.55
CA VAL A 20 -9.20 4.05 -7.62
C VAL A 20 -9.49 5.18 -6.64
N LEU A 21 -10.76 5.57 -6.52
CA LEU A 21 -11.18 6.71 -5.69
C LEU A 21 -11.79 6.28 -4.35
N GLY A 22 -12.03 4.99 -4.12
CA GLY A 22 -12.66 4.48 -2.91
C GLY A 22 -14.18 4.73 -2.82
N LEU A 23 -14.81 5.15 -3.92
CA LEU A 23 -16.23 5.49 -3.98
C LEU A 23 -17.11 4.23 -4.06
N LYS A 24 -17.18 3.49 -2.95
CA LYS A 24 -17.99 2.26 -2.86
C LYS A 24 -19.48 2.50 -3.00
N SER A 25 -19.94 3.71 -2.71
CA SER A 25 -21.35 4.09 -2.83
C SER A 25 -21.88 4.09 -4.27
N ASP A 26 -20.98 4.24 -5.23
CA ASP A 26 -21.32 4.33 -6.64
C ASP A 26 -21.39 2.95 -7.32
N VAL A 27 -20.90 1.92 -6.64
CA VAL A 27 -20.94 0.54 -7.15
C VAL A 27 -22.31 -0.06 -6.84
N ASP A 28 -22.94 -0.62 -7.87
CA ASP A 28 -24.25 -1.27 -7.75
C ASP A 28 -24.24 -2.39 -6.69
N LYS A 29 -25.33 -2.48 -5.92
CA LYS A 29 -25.47 -3.44 -4.82
C LYS A 29 -25.36 -4.88 -5.28
N ASP A 30 -25.87 -5.18 -6.48
CA ASP A 30 -25.81 -6.52 -7.05
C ASP A 30 -24.36 -6.90 -7.41
N THR A 31 -23.61 -5.95 -7.95
CA THR A 31 -22.17 -6.09 -8.19
C THR A 31 -21.41 -6.32 -6.89
N VAL A 32 -21.67 -5.54 -5.84
CA VAL A 32 -21.05 -5.74 -4.52
C VAL A 32 -21.39 -7.10 -3.92
N ALA A 33 -22.65 -7.54 -4.05
CA ALA A 33 -23.11 -8.86 -3.60
C ALA A 33 -22.40 -10.00 -4.36
N LEU A 34 -22.24 -9.83 -5.67
CA LEU A 34 -21.53 -10.77 -6.54
C LEU A 34 -20.07 -10.90 -6.12
N TYR A 35 -19.35 -9.76 -5.93
CA TYR A 35 -17.96 -9.75 -5.46
C TYR A 35 -17.81 -10.36 -4.05
N SER A 36 -18.81 -10.13 -3.18
CA SER A 36 -18.85 -10.76 -1.85
C SER A 36 -19.03 -12.27 -1.93
N LYS A 37 -19.94 -12.74 -2.80
CA LYS A 37 -20.21 -14.16 -3.01
C LYS A 37 -18.98 -14.92 -3.52
N TYR A 38 -18.17 -14.28 -4.37
CA TYR A 38 -16.92 -14.86 -4.87
C TYR A 38 -15.70 -14.58 -3.97
N GLY A 39 -15.89 -13.95 -2.80
CA GLY A 39 -14.81 -13.67 -1.86
C GLY A 39 -13.82 -12.58 -2.30
N ILE A 40 -14.13 -11.83 -3.36
CA ILE A 40 -13.26 -10.80 -3.94
C ILE A 40 -13.70 -9.36 -3.60
N ALA A 41 -14.64 -9.19 -2.68
CA ALA A 41 -15.11 -7.88 -2.23
C ALA A 41 -13.98 -6.96 -1.69
N HIS A 42 -12.87 -7.56 -1.23
CA HIS A 42 -11.70 -6.82 -0.77
C HIS A 42 -10.98 -6.06 -1.89
N ILE A 43 -11.18 -6.42 -3.16
CA ILE A 43 -10.62 -5.71 -4.32
C ILE A 43 -11.25 -4.32 -4.47
N LEU A 44 -12.54 -4.18 -4.11
CA LEU A 44 -13.25 -2.90 -4.12
C LEU A 44 -12.81 -1.96 -2.97
N ALA A 45 -11.98 -2.44 -2.06
CA ALA A 45 -11.43 -1.63 -0.99
C ALA A 45 -10.02 -1.16 -1.36
N ILE A 46 -9.76 0.13 -1.21
CA ILE A 46 -8.40 0.65 -1.32
C ILE A 46 -7.54 -0.03 -0.27
N SER A 47 -6.54 -0.76 -0.72
CA SER A 47 -5.61 -1.47 0.15
C SER A 47 -4.39 -0.60 0.49
N GLY A 48 -3.68 -0.98 1.56
CA GLY A 48 -2.41 -0.33 1.91
C GLY A 48 -1.36 -0.38 0.79
N MET A 49 -1.42 -1.39 -0.08
CA MET A 49 -0.54 -1.51 -1.24
C MET A 49 -0.77 -0.37 -2.25
N HIS A 50 -2.02 -0.01 -2.53
CA HIS A 50 -2.34 1.13 -3.40
C HIS A 50 -1.74 2.44 -2.87
N ILE A 51 -1.85 2.67 -1.55
CA ILE A 51 -1.27 3.84 -0.89
C ILE A 51 0.25 3.90 -1.10
N MET A 52 0.93 2.77 -0.90
CA MET A 52 2.40 2.71 -1.05
C MET A 52 2.85 2.90 -2.50
N ILE A 53 2.15 2.30 -3.48
CA ILE A 53 2.47 2.46 -4.90
C ILE A 53 2.24 3.90 -5.34
N VAL A 54 1.05 4.45 -5.09
CA VAL A 54 0.68 5.81 -5.46
C VAL A 54 1.62 6.82 -4.80
N GLY A 55 1.85 6.69 -3.48
CA GLY A 55 2.75 7.55 -2.74
C GLY A 55 4.18 7.48 -3.26
N GLY A 56 4.68 6.28 -3.56
CA GLY A 56 6.01 6.08 -4.13
C GLY A 56 6.18 6.73 -5.51
N VAL A 57 5.19 6.57 -6.39
CA VAL A 57 5.18 7.21 -7.71
C VAL A 57 5.18 8.74 -7.58
N ILE A 58 4.28 9.29 -6.76
CA ILE A 58 4.17 10.74 -6.52
C ILE A 58 5.49 11.29 -5.96
N TYR A 59 6.05 10.65 -4.94
CA TYR A 59 7.32 11.06 -4.35
C TYR A 59 8.44 11.10 -5.40
N ASN A 60 8.57 10.04 -6.23
CA ASN A 60 9.63 9.97 -7.23
C ASN A 60 9.47 10.99 -8.35
N LEU A 61 8.23 11.29 -8.77
CA LEU A 61 7.97 12.32 -9.77
C LEU A 61 8.36 13.71 -9.24
N ILE A 62 7.92 14.05 -8.03
CA ILE A 62 8.21 15.35 -7.41
C ILE A 62 9.70 15.48 -7.11
N ARG A 63 10.34 14.41 -6.65
CA ARG A 63 11.77 14.38 -6.34
C ARG A 63 12.65 14.74 -7.54
N LYS A 64 12.26 14.34 -8.75
CA LYS A 64 13.00 14.68 -9.98
C LYS A 64 13.04 16.18 -10.25
N ILE A 65 12.05 16.92 -9.77
CA ILE A 65 11.90 18.37 -10.03
C ILE A 65 12.42 19.19 -8.84
N THR A 66 12.09 18.80 -7.61
CA THR A 66 12.27 19.63 -6.41
C THR A 66 13.37 19.15 -5.47
N GLY A 67 13.91 17.95 -5.70
CA GLY A 67 14.88 17.31 -4.79
C GLY A 67 14.23 16.54 -3.64
N ASN A 68 15.07 15.91 -2.78
CA ASN A 68 14.60 14.91 -1.80
C ASN A 68 13.73 15.50 -0.67
N LYS A 69 14.17 16.63 -0.06
CA LYS A 69 13.50 17.20 1.11
C LYS A 69 12.10 17.76 0.78
N PRO A 70 11.96 18.69 -0.19
CA PRO A 70 10.65 19.23 -0.52
C PRO A 70 9.72 18.15 -1.09
N ALA A 71 10.23 17.21 -1.88
CA ALA A 71 9.43 16.09 -2.38
C ALA A 71 8.81 15.25 -1.26
N GLY A 72 9.55 15.02 -0.17
CA GLY A 72 9.03 14.32 1.00
C GLY A 72 7.84 15.05 1.62
N VAL A 73 7.97 16.34 1.88
CA VAL A 73 6.91 17.14 2.50
C VAL A 73 5.66 17.21 1.61
N ILE A 74 5.85 17.52 0.32
CA ILE A 74 4.73 17.61 -0.64
C ILE A 74 4.03 16.26 -0.76
N SER A 75 4.78 15.16 -0.85
CA SER A 75 4.21 13.82 -0.95
C SER A 75 3.42 13.42 0.31
N MET A 76 3.88 13.82 1.53
CA MET A 76 3.10 13.63 2.76
C MET A 76 1.74 14.32 2.71
N ILE A 77 1.72 15.60 2.31
CA ILE A 77 0.48 16.39 2.21
C ILE A 77 -0.48 15.73 1.23
N ILE A 78 0.01 15.36 0.04
CA ILE A 78 -0.82 14.71 -0.98
C ILE A 78 -1.38 13.38 -0.46
N MET A 79 -0.57 12.56 0.22
CA MET A 79 -1.03 11.25 0.71
C MET A 79 -2.00 11.37 1.89
N ILE A 80 -1.88 12.39 2.73
CA ILE A 80 -2.87 12.69 3.77
C ILE A 80 -4.20 13.07 3.11
N SER A 81 -4.16 13.99 2.14
CA SER A 81 -5.35 14.41 1.39
C SER A 81 -6.01 13.23 0.67
N TYR A 82 -5.21 12.37 0.04
CA TYR A 82 -5.69 11.16 -0.61
C TYR A 82 -6.35 10.19 0.39
N GLY A 83 -5.74 9.99 1.57
CA GLY A 83 -6.32 9.16 2.63
C GLY A 83 -7.68 9.66 3.14
N ILE A 84 -7.87 10.98 3.21
CA ILE A 84 -9.15 11.60 3.58
C ILE A 84 -10.18 11.39 2.46
N LEU A 85 -9.82 11.66 1.21
CA LEU A 85 -10.69 11.51 0.04
C LEU A 85 -11.19 10.07 -0.16
N THR A 86 -10.37 9.07 0.19
CA THR A 86 -10.72 7.65 0.04
C THR A 86 -11.53 7.07 1.20
N GLY A 87 -12.11 7.95 2.05
CA GLY A 87 -13.01 7.56 3.12
C GLY A 87 -12.34 7.05 4.39
N SER A 88 -11.03 7.28 4.56
CA SER A 88 -10.30 7.06 5.82
C SER A 88 -10.51 5.67 6.45
N SER A 89 -10.64 4.61 5.64
CA SER A 89 -10.74 3.26 6.19
C SER A 89 -9.52 2.92 7.06
N VAL A 90 -9.67 2.02 8.02
CA VAL A 90 -8.60 1.64 8.96
C VAL A 90 -7.33 1.18 8.23
N SER A 91 -7.48 0.41 7.14
CA SER A 91 -6.36 -0.05 6.31
C SER A 91 -5.65 1.10 5.59
N VAL A 92 -6.41 2.09 5.10
CA VAL A 92 -5.88 3.30 4.47
C VAL A 92 -5.14 4.16 5.50
N LEU A 93 -5.75 4.43 6.66
CA LEU A 93 -5.14 5.22 7.73
C LEU A 93 -3.82 4.60 8.21
N ARG A 94 -3.79 3.27 8.43
CA ARG A 94 -2.55 2.58 8.77
C ARG A 94 -1.47 2.81 7.71
N ALA A 95 -1.79 2.60 6.44
CA ALA A 95 -0.82 2.73 5.37
C ALA A 95 -0.31 4.17 5.21
N VAL A 96 -1.19 5.17 5.35
CA VAL A 96 -0.79 6.59 5.31
C VAL A 96 0.12 6.93 6.49
N ILE A 97 -0.19 6.47 7.71
CA ILE A 97 0.66 6.71 8.89
C ILE A 97 2.04 6.08 8.67
N MET A 98 2.11 4.82 8.25
CA MET A 98 3.38 4.14 7.98
C MET A 98 4.18 4.81 6.86
N TYR A 99 3.50 5.29 5.81
CA TYR A 99 4.12 6.04 4.73
C TYR A 99 4.73 7.37 5.21
N ILE A 100 4.00 8.10 6.05
CA ILE A 100 4.50 9.34 6.67
C ILE A 100 5.74 9.06 7.52
N ILE A 101 5.71 8.03 8.37
CA ILE A 101 6.86 7.65 9.21
C ILE A 101 8.07 7.29 8.34
N MET A 102 7.85 6.56 7.25
CA MET A 102 8.92 6.21 6.30
C MET A 102 9.54 7.48 5.68
N LEU A 103 8.75 8.44 5.24
CA LEU A 103 9.25 9.69 4.69
C LEU A 103 9.94 10.55 5.75
N LEU A 104 9.40 10.61 6.97
CA LEU A 104 10.05 11.31 8.10
C LEU A 104 11.41 10.69 8.44
N ALA A 105 11.48 9.37 8.55
CA ALA A 105 12.75 8.68 8.80
C ALA A 105 13.79 9.04 7.74
N ARG A 106 13.38 9.10 6.47
CA ARG A 106 14.25 9.52 5.36
C ARG A 106 14.69 10.98 5.48
N LEU A 107 13.78 11.90 5.78
CA LEU A 107 14.09 13.33 5.92
C LEU A 107 15.05 13.60 7.07
N LEU A 108 14.92 12.83 8.15
CA LEU A 108 15.78 12.91 9.35
C LEU A 108 17.08 12.09 9.23
N GLY A 109 17.24 11.32 8.13
CA GLY A 109 18.41 10.44 7.96
C GLY A 109 18.42 9.23 8.90
N CYS A 110 17.27 8.86 9.47
CA CYS A 110 17.13 7.73 10.38
C CYS A 110 16.80 6.44 9.61
N LYS A 111 17.21 5.29 10.18
CA LYS A 111 16.80 3.99 9.66
C LYS A 111 15.31 3.77 9.91
N TYR A 112 14.58 3.42 8.84
CA TYR A 112 13.18 3.05 8.96
C TYR A 112 13.07 1.61 9.46
N ASP A 113 12.40 1.41 10.59
CA ASP A 113 12.06 0.08 11.09
C ASP A 113 10.56 -0.17 10.89
N PHE A 114 10.26 -1.21 10.11
CA PHE A 114 8.91 -1.53 9.70
C PHE A 114 8.00 -1.93 10.87
N LEU A 115 8.52 -2.73 11.81
CA LEU A 115 7.72 -3.20 12.97
C LEU A 115 7.44 -2.06 13.95
N SER A 116 8.41 -1.19 14.19
CA SER A 116 8.22 0.02 14.99
C SER A 116 7.19 0.96 14.38
N ALA A 117 7.24 1.15 13.06
CA ALA A 117 6.26 1.96 12.34
C ALA A 117 4.85 1.36 12.41
N LEU A 118 4.73 0.03 12.31
CA LEU A 118 3.46 -0.68 12.43
C LEU A 118 2.89 -0.55 13.84
N SER A 119 3.71 -0.73 14.88
CA SER A 119 3.33 -0.56 16.29
C SER A 119 2.88 0.87 16.59
N PHE A 120 3.60 1.86 16.08
CA PHE A 120 3.23 3.26 16.21
C PHE A 120 1.88 3.56 15.54
N ALA A 121 1.67 3.06 14.32
CA ALA A 121 0.39 3.20 13.63
C ALA A 121 -0.76 2.55 14.41
N CYS A 122 -0.52 1.39 15.04
CA CYS A 122 -1.48 0.71 15.91
C CYS A 122 -1.89 1.60 17.08
N ILE A 123 -0.92 2.15 17.80
CA ILE A 123 -1.15 3.04 18.95
C ILE A 123 -1.95 4.28 18.55
N VAL A 124 -1.55 4.96 17.48
CA VAL A 124 -2.23 6.17 16.98
C VAL A 124 -3.70 5.89 16.63
N LEU A 125 -3.98 4.75 15.98
CA LEU A 125 -5.34 4.38 15.61
C LEU A 125 -6.19 4.01 16.82
N LEU A 126 -5.63 3.34 17.83
CA LEU A 126 -6.32 2.98 19.06
C LEU A 126 -6.60 4.20 19.97
N ILE A 127 -5.70 5.19 19.98
CA ILE A 127 -5.94 6.47 20.67
C ILE A 127 -7.09 7.21 19.99
N LYS A 128 -7.15 7.20 18.66
CA LYS A 128 -8.23 7.84 17.90
C LYS A 128 -9.59 7.17 18.18
N ASN A 129 -9.64 5.86 18.22
CA ASN A 129 -10.85 5.09 18.53
C ASN A 129 -10.49 3.72 19.09
N PRO A 130 -10.64 3.48 20.42
CA PRO A 130 -10.36 2.20 21.05
C PRO A 130 -11.20 1.03 20.49
N MET A 131 -12.38 1.32 19.95
CA MET A 131 -13.28 0.30 19.38
C MET A 131 -12.70 -0.36 18.11
N TYR A 132 -11.62 0.19 17.53
CA TYR A 132 -10.94 -0.47 16.42
C TYR A 132 -10.37 -1.83 16.78
N ILE A 133 -10.10 -2.11 18.06
CA ILE A 133 -9.59 -3.42 18.51
C ILE A 133 -10.58 -4.56 18.21
N ILE A 134 -11.89 -4.27 18.15
CA ILE A 134 -12.93 -5.27 17.83
C ILE A 134 -13.26 -5.27 16.34
N ASN A 135 -12.75 -4.28 15.59
CA ASN A 135 -13.04 -4.14 14.18
C ASN A 135 -12.26 -5.17 13.34
N SER A 136 -12.97 -6.00 12.58
CA SER A 136 -12.36 -7.05 11.75
C SER A 136 -11.38 -6.49 10.71
N SER A 137 -11.65 -5.31 10.13
CA SER A 137 -10.73 -4.67 9.19
C SER A 137 -9.42 -4.26 9.85
N PHE A 138 -9.46 -3.83 11.13
CA PHE A 138 -8.26 -3.53 11.91
C PHE A 138 -7.46 -4.80 12.17
N LEU A 139 -8.11 -5.82 12.76
CA LEU A 139 -7.45 -7.09 13.11
C LEU A 139 -6.84 -7.76 11.89
N LEU A 140 -7.58 -7.96 10.81
CA LEU A 140 -7.09 -8.59 9.59
C LEU A 140 -5.96 -7.79 8.96
N SER A 141 -6.08 -6.45 8.93
CA SER A 141 -5.09 -5.58 8.31
C SER A 141 -3.76 -5.57 9.07
N PHE A 142 -3.79 -5.52 10.41
CA PHE A 142 -2.58 -5.53 11.23
C PHE A 142 -1.97 -6.92 11.33
N SER A 143 -2.77 -7.98 11.53
CA SER A 143 -2.26 -9.35 11.62
C SER A 143 -1.65 -9.82 10.31
N ALA A 144 -2.23 -9.49 9.15
CA ALA A 144 -1.67 -9.85 7.85
C ALA A 144 -0.29 -9.20 7.62
N VAL A 145 -0.17 -7.91 7.96
CA VAL A 145 1.10 -7.17 7.78
C VAL A 145 2.15 -7.63 8.79
N PHE A 146 1.76 -7.84 10.05
CA PHE A 146 2.64 -8.39 11.08
C PHE A 146 3.10 -9.80 10.71
N GLY A 147 2.17 -10.66 10.31
CA GLY A 147 2.48 -12.02 9.86
C GLY A 147 3.45 -12.02 8.67
N ALA A 148 3.21 -11.18 7.67
CA ALA A 148 4.12 -11.05 6.54
C ALA A 148 5.51 -10.57 6.98
N ALA A 149 5.60 -9.61 7.88
CA ALA A 149 6.89 -9.08 8.35
C ALA A 149 7.72 -10.10 9.14
N VAL A 150 7.05 -10.91 9.97
CA VAL A 150 7.71 -11.88 10.85
C VAL A 150 7.99 -13.18 10.10
N PHE A 151 7.00 -13.74 9.41
CA PHE A 151 7.13 -15.07 8.80
C PHE A 151 7.84 -15.07 7.45
N TYR A 152 7.77 -13.98 6.66
CA TYR A 152 8.40 -13.96 5.35
C TYR A 152 9.92 -14.19 5.38
N PRO A 153 10.72 -13.55 6.25
CA PRO A 153 12.15 -13.81 6.32
C PRO A 153 12.47 -15.27 6.73
N GLU A 154 11.70 -15.84 7.66
CA GLU A 154 11.90 -17.22 8.13
C GLU A 154 11.55 -18.22 7.01
N ILE A 155 10.41 -18.08 6.37
CA ILE A 155 10.00 -18.91 5.23
C ILE A 155 11.03 -18.83 4.11
N ARG A 156 11.51 -17.64 3.80
CA ARG A 156 12.54 -17.43 2.79
C ARG A 156 13.84 -18.18 3.12
N ASN A 157 14.25 -18.14 4.39
CA ASN A 157 15.46 -18.84 4.84
C ASN A 157 15.29 -20.33 4.75
N VAL A 158 14.16 -20.88 5.20
CA VAL A 158 13.84 -22.32 5.11
C VAL A 158 13.79 -22.80 3.67
N LEU A 159 13.19 -22.03 2.76
CA LEU A 159 13.12 -22.35 1.32
C LEU A 159 14.49 -22.33 0.66
N LYS A 160 15.37 -21.41 1.05
CA LYS A 160 16.75 -21.36 0.57
C LYS A 160 17.57 -22.56 1.07
N LEU A 161 17.40 -22.94 2.34
CA LEU A 161 18.14 -24.07 2.94
C LEU A 161 17.69 -25.43 2.38
N LYS A 162 16.42 -25.56 1.97
CA LYS A 162 15.91 -26.82 1.39
C LYS A 162 16.32 -27.07 -0.06
N GLY A 163 17.21 -26.23 -0.64
CA GLY A 163 17.78 -26.52 -1.97
C GLY A 163 16.73 -26.69 -3.07
N LEU A 164 15.57 -26.03 -2.94
CA LEU A 164 14.63 -25.85 -4.04
C LEU A 164 15.34 -24.97 -5.09
N ALA A 165 16.27 -25.61 -5.81
CA ALA A 165 16.81 -25.09 -7.03
C ALA A 165 15.65 -24.91 -7.99
N LEU A 166 15.12 -23.70 -8.01
CA LEU A 166 14.05 -23.32 -8.90
C LEU A 166 14.64 -23.27 -10.30
N THR A 167 14.22 -24.24 -11.10
CA THR A 167 14.52 -24.50 -12.51
C THR A 167 14.43 -23.22 -13.36
N SER A 168 14.89 -23.23 -14.58
CA SER A 168 15.06 -22.14 -15.56
C SER A 168 13.98 -21.02 -15.62
N LYS A 169 12.78 -21.22 -15.06
CA LYS A 169 11.78 -20.18 -14.77
C LYS A 169 12.29 -19.12 -13.78
N GLU A 170 13.13 -19.50 -12.82
CA GLU A 170 13.76 -18.56 -11.88
C GLU A 170 14.80 -17.66 -12.52
N ILE A 171 15.50 -18.15 -13.53
CA ILE A 171 16.49 -17.33 -14.26
C ILE A 171 15.76 -16.20 -14.99
N LYS A 172 14.59 -16.48 -15.55
CA LYS A 172 13.72 -15.48 -16.20
C LYS A 172 13.08 -14.53 -15.17
N TYR A 173 12.65 -15.07 -14.03
CA TYR A 173 12.14 -14.28 -12.90
C TYR A 173 13.25 -13.49 -12.21
N LYS A 174 14.46 -14.05 -12.07
CA LYS A 174 15.63 -13.35 -11.53
C LYS A 174 16.09 -12.24 -12.48
N ARG A 175 15.95 -12.42 -13.78
CA ARG A 175 16.22 -11.39 -14.80
C ARG A 175 15.14 -10.29 -14.81
N LEU A 176 13.86 -10.66 -14.70
CA LEU A 176 12.78 -9.71 -14.49
C LEU A 176 12.91 -9.00 -13.13
N LYS A 177 13.26 -9.71 -12.07
CA LYS A 177 13.52 -9.17 -10.75
C LYS A 177 14.76 -8.29 -10.72
N LEU A 178 15.80 -8.59 -11.49
CA LEU A 178 16.96 -7.71 -11.65
C LEU A 178 16.63 -6.47 -12.48
N LEU A 179 15.71 -6.54 -13.43
CA LEU A 179 15.21 -5.38 -14.15
C LEU A 179 14.24 -4.55 -13.26
N PHE A 180 13.34 -5.21 -12.54
CA PHE A 180 12.49 -4.57 -11.53
C PHE A 180 13.28 -4.15 -10.27
N HIS A 181 14.33 -4.88 -9.87
CA HIS A 181 15.18 -4.52 -8.74
C HIS A 181 16.15 -3.39 -9.11
N ARG A 182 16.61 -3.33 -10.34
CA ARG A 182 17.39 -2.18 -10.82
C ARG A 182 16.54 -0.92 -10.97
N GLU A 183 15.24 -1.05 -11.26
CA GLU A 183 14.30 0.08 -11.21
C GLU A 183 13.70 0.28 -9.81
N SER A 184 13.45 -0.79 -9.03
CA SER A 184 13.01 -0.64 -7.65
C SER A 184 14.17 -0.43 -6.68
N ASP A 185 15.43 -0.81 -6.98
CA ASP A 185 16.59 -0.38 -6.20
C ASP A 185 17.01 1.03 -6.56
N ASN A 186 16.79 1.47 -7.79
CA ASN A 186 16.75 2.90 -8.11
C ASN A 186 15.49 3.59 -7.53
N LEU A 187 14.37 2.88 -7.34
CA LEU A 187 13.18 3.34 -6.63
C LEU A 187 13.33 3.15 -5.10
N ILE A 188 13.92 2.10 -4.61
CA ILE A 188 14.13 1.80 -3.19
C ILE A 188 15.48 2.33 -2.69
N SER A 189 16.56 2.38 -3.46
CA SER A 189 17.78 3.13 -3.09
C SER A 189 17.60 4.63 -3.28
N GLY A 190 16.76 5.03 -4.21
CA GLY A 190 16.18 6.36 -4.19
C GLY A 190 15.18 6.57 -3.05
N ILE A 191 14.66 5.52 -2.43
CA ILE A 191 13.83 5.50 -1.21
C ILE A 191 14.69 5.26 0.06
N PHE A 192 15.93 4.80 -0.05
CA PHE A 192 16.83 4.47 1.06
C PHE A 192 18.18 5.21 1.05
N MET A 193 18.38 6.21 0.14
CA MET A 193 19.40 7.26 0.26
C MET A 193 18.72 8.57 0.70
#